data_de5369f5bbefa2abcd7bf967f389c29c
#
_entry.id   de5369f5bbefa2abcd7bf967f389c29c
#
_cell.length_a   1.000
_cell.length_b   1.000
_cell.length_c   1.000
_cell.angle_alpha   90.00
_cell.angle_beta   90.00
_cell.angle_gamma   90.00
#
_symmetry.space_group_name_H-M   'P 1'
#
loop_
_entity.id
_entity.type
_entity.pdbx_description
1 polymer ?
#
loop_
_entity_poly.entity_id
_entity_poly.type
_entity_poly.pdbx_seq_one_letter_code
_entity_poly.pdbx_strand_id
1 'polypeptide(L)'
;MIERILANYADVISSFAIPMVIAIFALAFPLLFQTASRIDDKYDSTLLIKVFRKDRICKWFIYALFGALICCGLWVLQLPRIIDCGADINIFIDNSALILLLVSTVVLVVMTICSMWLMYVYYMPKLLFERLKKQYHNSKANDKPMLFMAISKLMHYAIKKSDFELSFSTLQFYTEAFLEYRKDKNNKICTYPEEYYRVINETNELVYMEPKKETSFFNESVMLGLLIDEYQGTILSDKTYSEIWRGLRQALYYNRVDFINAYWHKAHQYMNFWLEPIYPKYDKNFNTTNQSDVYRRNVERDRFLEF
;
A
#
# COMPACT_ATOMS: atom_id res chain seq x y z
N MET A 1 17.41 0.22 -51.37
CA MET A 1 16.47 1.31 -51.04
C MET A 1 16.53 1.65 -49.54
N ILE A 2 16.45 0.67 -48.62
CA ILE A 2 16.53 0.85 -47.16
C ILE A 2 17.88 1.44 -46.73
N GLU A 3 18.99 1.00 -47.33
CA GLU A 3 20.33 1.46 -47.02
C GLU A 3 20.54 2.97 -47.30
N ARG A 4 20.04 3.49 -48.47
CA ARG A 4 20.07 4.92 -48.75
C ARG A 4 19.19 5.75 -47.84
N ILE A 5 18.06 5.20 -47.42
CA ILE A 5 17.16 5.85 -46.46
C ILE A 5 17.84 5.92 -45.09
N LEU A 6 18.39 4.81 -44.61
CA LEU A 6 19.08 4.77 -43.30
C LEU A 6 20.33 5.66 -43.29
N ALA A 7 21.15 5.64 -44.34
CA ALA A 7 22.34 6.50 -44.43
C ALA A 7 21.97 8.01 -44.46
N ASN A 8 20.95 8.40 -45.24
CA ASN A 8 20.52 9.79 -45.31
C ASN A 8 19.88 10.31 -44.00
N TYR A 9 19.30 9.44 -43.19
CA TYR A 9 18.66 9.82 -41.92
C TYR A 9 19.52 9.54 -40.71
N ALA A 10 20.66 8.85 -40.82
CA ALA A 10 21.51 8.49 -39.70
C ALA A 10 21.97 9.74 -38.94
N ASP A 11 22.42 10.78 -39.62
CA ASP A 11 22.87 12.03 -39.01
C ASP A 11 21.69 12.79 -38.37
N VAL A 12 20.52 12.77 -39.01
CA VAL A 12 19.32 13.42 -38.46
C VAL A 12 18.84 12.68 -37.21
N ILE A 13 18.80 11.34 -37.26
CA ILE A 13 18.37 10.52 -36.12
C ILE A 13 19.34 10.67 -34.93
N SER A 14 20.64 10.59 -35.16
CA SER A 14 21.65 10.72 -34.10
C SER A 14 21.70 12.14 -33.53
N SER A 15 21.59 13.19 -34.36
CA SER A 15 21.55 14.58 -33.90
C SER A 15 20.34 14.92 -33.05
N PHE A 16 19.25 14.17 -33.15
CA PHE A 16 18.06 14.32 -32.32
C PHE A 16 18.05 13.38 -31.11
N ALA A 17 18.32 12.08 -31.33
CA ALA A 17 18.19 11.05 -30.33
C ALA A 17 19.19 11.22 -29.16
N ILE A 18 20.47 11.51 -29.48
CA ILE A 18 21.52 11.63 -28.45
C ILE A 18 21.26 12.81 -27.53
N PRO A 19 21.04 14.05 -28.01
CA PRO A 19 20.70 15.16 -27.11
C PRO A 19 19.44 14.91 -26.29
N MET A 20 18.42 14.22 -26.85
CA MET A 20 17.18 13.88 -26.16
C MET A 20 17.42 12.90 -25.02
N VAL A 21 18.20 11.85 -25.22
CA VAL A 21 18.56 10.90 -24.18
C VAL A 21 19.34 11.61 -23.06
N ILE A 22 20.31 12.47 -23.41
CA ILE A 22 21.09 13.24 -22.44
C ILE A 22 20.21 14.21 -21.65
N ALA A 23 19.28 14.90 -22.32
CA ALA A 23 18.36 15.82 -21.66
C ALA A 23 17.43 15.09 -20.68
N ILE A 24 16.84 13.94 -21.10
CA ILE A 24 16.02 13.13 -20.22
C ILE A 24 16.84 12.62 -19.03
N PHE A 25 18.07 12.16 -19.24
CA PHE A 25 18.94 11.71 -18.17
C PHE A 25 19.24 12.83 -17.16
N ALA A 26 19.59 14.02 -17.65
CA ALA A 26 19.89 15.18 -16.81
C ALA A 26 18.69 15.63 -15.95
N LEU A 27 17.46 15.45 -16.45
CA LEU A 27 16.24 15.81 -15.73
C LEU A 27 15.70 14.68 -14.86
N ALA A 28 15.86 13.43 -15.26
CA ALA A 28 15.25 12.28 -14.62
C ALA A 28 15.73 12.07 -13.18
N PHE A 29 17.03 12.14 -12.93
CA PHE A 29 17.59 11.94 -11.59
C PHE A 29 17.14 13.00 -10.58
N PRO A 30 17.27 14.31 -10.87
CA PRO A 30 16.76 15.35 -9.98
C PRO A 30 15.27 15.20 -9.70
N LEU A 31 14.44 14.86 -10.72
CA LEU A 31 13.01 14.66 -10.56
C LEU A 31 12.68 13.47 -9.66
N LEU A 32 13.37 12.34 -9.82
CA LEU A 32 13.17 11.17 -8.95
C LEU A 32 13.53 11.47 -7.49
N PHE A 33 14.68 12.14 -7.25
CA PHE A 33 15.09 12.53 -5.90
C PHE A 33 14.13 13.54 -5.29
N GLN A 34 13.76 14.56 -6.06
CA GLN A 34 12.81 15.58 -5.60
C GLN A 34 11.44 14.95 -5.29
N THR A 35 10.97 13.98 -6.10
CA THR A 35 9.72 13.27 -5.83
C THR A 35 9.84 12.46 -4.54
N ALA A 36 10.93 11.75 -4.32
CA ALA A 36 11.14 10.99 -3.09
C ALA A 36 11.16 11.91 -1.85
N SER A 37 11.87 13.04 -1.91
CA SER A 37 11.88 14.03 -0.82
C SER A 37 10.47 14.58 -0.55
N ARG A 38 9.73 14.95 -1.60
CA ARG A 38 8.38 15.48 -1.45
C ARG A 38 7.37 14.46 -0.92
N ILE A 39 7.55 13.15 -1.21
CA ILE A 39 6.73 12.08 -0.60
C ILE A 39 7.02 12.02 0.90
N ASP A 40 8.28 12.12 1.31
CA ASP A 40 8.68 12.13 2.71
C ASP A 40 8.09 13.33 3.44
N ASP A 41 8.32 14.54 2.91
CA ASP A 41 7.81 15.80 3.48
C ASP A 41 6.29 15.81 3.61
N LYS A 42 5.59 15.24 2.63
CA LYS A 42 4.13 15.24 2.60
C LYS A 42 3.50 14.22 3.53
N TYR A 43 4.03 13.00 3.56
CA TYR A 43 3.42 11.88 4.27
C TYR A 43 4.17 11.47 5.52
N ASP A 44 5.31 12.09 5.80
CA ASP A 44 6.18 11.74 6.94
C ASP A 44 6.45 10.23 6.96
N SER A 45 6.89 9.69 5.80
CA SER A 45 6.93 8.24 5.63
C SER A 45 7.99 7.74 4.66
N THR A 46 9.09 7.25 5.22
CA THR A 46 10.13 6.50 4.47
C THR A 46 9.58 5.21 3.84
N LEU A 47 8.46 4.69 4.36
CA LEU A 47 7.82 3.48 3.84
C LEU A 47 7.20 3.72 2.46
N LEU A 48 6.53 4.85 2.26
CA LEU A 48 5.97 5.22 0.95
C LEU A 48 7.06 5.43 -0.09
N ILE A 49 8.23 5.96 0.30
CA ILE A 49 9.39 6.04 -0.59
C ILE A 49 9.87 4.64 -1.00
N LYS A 50 9.92 3.68 -0.06
CA LYS A 50 10.28 2.28 -0.37
C LYS A 50 9.28 1.65 -1.35
N VAL A 51 7.98 1.92 -1.18
CA VAL A 51 6.93 1.44 -2.11
C VAL A 51 7.11 2.07 -3.48
N PHE A 52 7.33 3.39 -3.57
CA PHE A 52 7.61 4.11 -4.81
C PHE A 52 8.82 3.51 -5.57
N ARG A 53 9.95 3.30 -4.88
CA ARG A 53 11.16 2.71 -5.49
C ARG A 53 10.98 1.26 -5.92
N LYS A 54 10.10 0.49 -5.26
CA LYS A 54 9.76 -0.90 -5.65
C LYS A 54 8.77 -0.98 -6.79
N ASP A 55 8.11 0.13 -7.15
CA ASP A 55 7.13 0.15 -8.23
C ASP A 55 7.77 -0.28 -9.56
N ARG A 56 7.05 -1.10 -10.33
CA ARG A 56 7.54 -1.65 -11.59
C ARG A 56 7.88 -0.55 -12.60
N ILE A 57 7.04 0.48 -12.68
CA ILE A 57 7.26 1.59 -13.61
C ILE A 57 8.57 2.32 -13.28
N CYS A 58 8.84 2.60 -12.00
CA CYS A 58 10.08 3.23 -11.57
C CYS A 58 11.31 2.39 -11.94
N LYS A 59 11.26 1.07 -11.72
CA LYS A 59 12.36 0.16 -12.09
C LYS A 59 12.58 0.10 -13.60
N TRP A 60 11.50 -0.09 -14.37
CA TRP A 60 11.60 -0.16 -15.83
C TRP A 60 12.09 1.16 -16.43
N PHE A 61 11.69 2.29 -15.87
CA PHE A 61 12.21 3.60 -16.28
C PHE A 61 13.72 3.71 -16.07
N ILE A 62 14.23 3.29 -14.92
CA ILE A 62 15.67 3.28 -14.64
C ILE A 62 16.42 2.35 -15.61
N TYR A 63 15.89 1.16 -15.91
CA TYR A 63 16.50 0.25 -16.88
C TYR A 63 16.47 0.82 -18.30
N ALA A 64 15.37 1.45 -18.71
CA ALA A 64 15.28 2.10 -20.01
C ALA A 64 16.27 3.27 -20.13
N LEU A 65 16.47 4.03 -19.06
CA LEU A 65 17.41 5.14 -19.02
C LEU A 65 18.87 4.68 -19.21
N PHE A 66 19.30 3.68 -18.43
CA PHE A 66 20.64 3.12 -18.58
C PHE A 66 20.81 2.39 -19.93
N GLY A 67 19.79 1.67 -20.37
CA GLY A 67 19.80 1.02 -21.68
C GLY A 67 19.98 2.01 -22.83
N ALA A 68 19.27 3.14 -22.81
CA ALA A 68 19.42 4.18 -23.81
C ALA A 68 20.81 4.83 -23.78
N LEU A 69 21.42 5.05 -22.59
CA LEU A 69 22.79 5.53 -22.48
C LEU A 69 23.82 4.55 -23.08
N ILE A 70 23.64 3.25 -22.82
CA ILE A 70 24.49 2.21 -23.43
C ILE A 70 24.34 2.23 -24.94
N CYS A 71 23.12 2.35 -25.48
CA CYS A 71 22.88 2.44 -26.92
C CYS A 71 23.54 3.69 -27.53
N CYS A 72 23.49 4.85 -26.85
CA CYS A 72 24.23 6.04 -27.26
C CYS A 72 25.74 5.78 -27.30
N GLY A 73 26.30 5.14 -26.29
CA GLY A 73 27.71 4.77 -26.22
C GLY A 73 28.13 3.84 -27.37
N LEU A 74 27.33 2.81 -27.65
CA LEU A 74 27.59 1.89 -28.77
C LEU A 74 27.57 2.60 -30.14
N TRP A 75 26.65 3.54 -30.33
CA TRP A 75 26.61 4.34 -31.54
C TRP A 75 27.83 5.24 -31.69
N VAL A 76 28.26 5.92 -30.61
CA VAL A 76 29.45 6.82 -30.64
C VAL A 76 30.75 6.06 -30.85
N LEU A 77 30.87 4.84 -30.31
CA LEU A 77 32.07 4.00 -30.45
C LEU A 77 32.24 3.43 -31.87
N GLN A 78 31.22 3.43 -32.69
CA GLN A 78 31.25 2.92 -34.09
C GLN A 78 32.03 1.60 -34.19
N LEU A 79 31.69 0.61 -33.37
CA LEU A 79 32.42 -0.67 -33.29
C LEU A 79 32.49 -1.34 -34.67
N PRO A 80 33.68 -1.80 -35.11
CA PRO A 80 33.86 -2.46 -36.38
C PRO A 80 33.08 -3.78 -36.42
N ARG A 81 32.66 -4.19 -37.61
CA ARG A 81 31.99 -5.46 -37.85
C ARG A 81 32.91 -6.61 -37.45
N ILE A 82 32.40 -7.48 -36.59
CA ILE A 82 33.14 -8.66 -36.08
C ILE A 82 32.79 -9.91 -36.92
N ILE A 83 31.58 -9.98 -37.49
CA ILE A 83 31.05 -11.17 -38.18
C ILE A 83 30.49 -10.79 -39.54
N ASP A 84 30.89 -11.50 -40.59
CA ASP A 84 30.35 -11.37 -41.96
C ASP A 84 29.32 -12.48 -42.22
N CYS A 85 28.04 -12.08 -42.39
CA CYS A 85 26.92 -13.02 -42.51
C CYS A 85 26.20 -12.96 -43.89
N GLY A 86 26.76 -12.30 -44.90
CA GLY A 86 26.14 -12.12 -46.22
C GLY A 86 25.54 -10.71 -46.39
N ALA A 87 25.37 -10.26 -47.69
CA ALA A 87 25.11 -8.87 -48.00
C ALA A 87 23.86 -8.27 -47.34
N ASP A 88 22.73 -9.00 -47.33
CA ASP A 88 21.48 -8.49 -46.76
C ASP A 88 21.49 -8.39 -45.24
N ILE A 89 22.14 -9.36 -44.55
CA ILE A 89 22.26 -9.39 -43.08
C ILE A 89 23.28 -8.33 -42.65
N ASN A 90 24.33 -8.13 -43.39
CA ASN A 90 25.37 -7.13 -43.14
C ASN A 90 24.82 -5.71 -43.07
N ILE A 91 23.84 -5.37 -43.89
CA ILE A 91 23.16 -4.07 -43.87
C ILE A 91 22.45 -3.85 -42.53
N PHE A 92 21.78 -4.88 -41.99
CA PHE A 92 21.14 -4.81 -40.68
C PHE A 92 22.17 -4.72 -39.54
N ILE A 93 23.28 -5.44 -39.66
CA ILE A 93 24.36 -5.41 -38.63
C ILE A 93 25.00 -4.01 -38.61
N ASP A 94 25.32 -3.43 -39.77
CA ASP A 94 25.95 -2.11 -39.87
C ASP A 94 25.06 -0.98 -39.36
N ASN A 95 23.74 -1.11 -39.53
CA ASN A 95 22.78 -0.15 -39.01
C ASN A 95 22.14 -0.52 -37.66
N SER A 96 22.57 -1.64 -37.05
CA SER A 96 21.97 -2.15 -35.81
C SER A 96 22.09 -1.16 -34.66
N ALA A 97 23.20 -0.47 -34.51
CA ALA A 97 23.41 0.52 -33.46
C ALA A 97 22.46 1.73 -33.62
N LEU A 98 22.19 2.16 -34.89
CA LEU A 98 21.24 3.23 -35.18
C LEU A 98 19.80 2.82 -34.88
N ILE A 99 19.40 1.62 -35.31
CA ILE A 99 18.07 1.06 -35.01
C ILE A 99 17.88 0.92 -33.50
N LEU A 100 18.87 0.39 -32.80
CA LEU A 100 18.85 0.21 -31.35
C LEU A 100 18.74 1.56 -30.63
N LEU A 101 19.50 2.59 -31.09
CA LEU A 101 19.41 3.94 -30.56
C LEU A 101 17.99 4.52 -30.73
N LEU A 102 17.41 4.40 -31.92
CA LEU A 102 16.05 4.89 -32.18
C LEU A 102 15.00 4.19 -31.31
N VAL A 103 15.03 2.87 -31.29
CA VAL A 103 14.09 2.07 -30.48
C VAL A 103 14.26 2.40 -28.97
N SER A 104 15.48 2.46 -28.47
CA SER A 104 15.74 2.78 -27.06
C SER A 104 15.29 4.20 -26.70
N THR A 105 15.44 5.17 -27.62
CA THR A 105 14.96 6.54 -27.41
C THR A 105 13.43 6.59 -27.34
N VAL A 106 12.74 5.90 -28.25
CA VAL A 106 11.26 5.82 -28.20
C VAL A 106 10.79 5.16 -26.91
N VAL A 107 11.40 4.04 -26.52
CA VAL A 107 11.08 3.37 -25.25
C VAL A 107 11.33 4.30 -24.05
N LEU A 108 12.45 5.02 -24.05
CA LEU A 108 12.77 5.96 -22.99
C LEU A 108 11.74 7.09 -22.87
N VAL A 109 11.29 7.66 -23.99
CA VAL A 109 10.25 8.71 -24.01
C VAL A 109 8.94 8.17 -23.41
N VAL A 110 8.50 6.99 -23.86
CA VAL A 110 7.28 6.37 -23.31
C VAL A 110 7.43 6.11 -21.81
N MET A 111 8.56 5.58 -21.38
CA MET A 111 8.81 5.33 -19.96
C MET A 111 8.92 6.62 -19.13
N THR A 112 9.41 7.70 -19.72
CA THR A 112 9.42 9.04 -19.08
C THR A 112 7.99 9.51 -18.83
N ILE A 113 7.10 9.43 -19.81
CA ILE A 113 5.68 9.79 -19.65
C ILE A 113 5.03 8.93 -18.57
N CYS A 114 5.26 7.61 -18.58
CA CYS A 114 4.74 6.71 -17.56
C CYS A 114 5.27 7.05 -16.16
N SER A 115 6.55 7.42 -16.04
CA SER A 115 7.14 7.82 -14.76
C SER A 115 6.58 9.14 -14.24
N MET A 116 6.37 10.14 -15.12
CA MET A 116 5.71 11.40 -14.74
C MET A 116 4.28 11.17 -14.25
N TRP A 117 3.52 10.30 -14.92
CA TRP A 117 2.19 9.91 -14.45
C TRP A 117 2.26 9.20 -13.09
N LEU A 118 3.25 8.32 -12.88
CA LEU A 118 3.47 7.68 -11.59
C LEU A 118 3.73 8.72 -10.49
N MET A 119 4.62 9.68 -10.73
CA MET A 119 4.92 10.78 -9.80
C MET A 119 3.65 11.57 -9.46
N TYR A 120 2.83 11.89 -10.47
CA TYR A 120 1.54 12.54 -10.26
C TYR A 120 0.62 11.73 -9.34
N VAL A 121 0.52 10.40 -9.55
CA VAL A 121 -0.28 9.52 -8.69
C VAL A 121 0.20 9.56 -7.23
N TYR A 122 1.51 9.53 -6.99
CA TYR A 122 2.06 9.64 -5.63
C TYR A 122 1.87 11.04 -5.01
N TYR A 123 1.67 12.03 -5.85
CA TYR A 123 1.36 13.39 -5.39
C TYR A 123 -0.11 13.55 -4.95
N MET A 124 -1.03 12.78 -5.51
CA MET A 124 -2.46 12.83 -5.24
C MET A 124 -2.86 11.74 -4.24
N PRO A 125 -3.19 12.08 -2.98
CA PRO A 125 -3.43 11.08 -1.93
C PRO A 125 -4.52 10.07 -2.26
N LYS A 126 -5.62 10.52 -2.89
CA LYS A 126 -6.72 9.64 -3.32
C LYS A 126 -6.29 8.64 -4.40
N LEU A 127 -5.58 9.11 -5.43
CA LEU A 127 -5.06 8.23 -6.49
C LEU A 127 -4.02 7.24 -5.96
N LEU A 128 -3.18 7.70 -5.02
CA LEU A 128 -2.20 6.86 -4.36
C LEU A 128 -2.90 5.77 -3.53
N PHE A 129 -3.95 6.12 -2.79
CA PHE A 129 -4.74 5.17 -2.02
C PHE A 129 -5.34 4.08 -2.92
N GLU A 130 -6.03 4.46 -4.02
CA GLU A 130 -6.60 3.50 -4.96
C GLU A 130 -5.53 2.58 -5.59
N ARG A 131 -4.37 3.13 -5.92
CA ARG A 131 -3.25 2.35 -6.43
C ARG A 131 -2.74 1.35 -5.40
N LEU A 132 -2.53 1.78 -4.15
CA LEU A 132 -2.05 0.91 -3.08
C LEU A 132 -3.08 -0.17 -2.71
N LYS A 133 -4.37 0.18 -2.66
CA LYS A 133 -5.47 -0.77 -2.46
C LYS A 133 -5.46 -1.86 -3.54
N LYS A 134 -5.36 -1.48 -4.81
CA LYS A 134 -5.26 -2.41 -5.94
C LYS A 134 -3.99 -3.27 -5.87
N GLN A 135 -2.85 -2.68 -5.49
CA GLN A 135 -1.61 -3.43 -5.30
C GLN A 135 -1.73 -4.43 -4.14
N TYR A 136 -2.37 -4.06 -3.03
CA TYR A 136 -2.59 -4.93 -1.87
C TYR A 136 -3.38 -6.20 -2.27
N HIS A 137 -4.50 -6.05 -2.97
CA HIS A 137 -5.31 -7.19 -3.42
C HIS A 137 -4.58 -8.10 -4.41
N ASN A 138 -3.71 -7.54 -5.26
CA ASN A 138 -2.97 -8.29 -6.28
C ASN A 138 -1.58 -8.78 -5.79
N SER A 139 -1.16 -8.44 -4.57
CA SER A 139 0.17 -8.78 -4.08
C SER A 139 0.23 -10.16 -3.43
N LYS A 140 1.44 -10.72 -3.41
CA LYS A 140 1.73 -11.95 -2.67
C LYS A 140 1.69 -11.69 -1.16
N ALA A 141 1.46 -12.73 -0.37
CA ALA A 141 1.36 -12.65 1.09
C ALA A 141 2.53 -11.88 1.74
N ASN A 142 3.75 -12.06 1.23
CA ASN A 142 4.96 -11.41 1.78
C ASN A 142 5.02 -9.87 1.58
N ASP A 143 4.34 -9.32 0.56
CA ASP A 143 4.33 -7.89 0.29
C ASP A 143 3.12 -7.17 0.91
N LYS A 144 2.07 -7.92 1.27
CA LYS A 144 0.84 -7.38 1.87
C LYS A 144 1.09 -6.54 3.13
N PRO A 145 1.93 -6.97 4.12
CA PRO A 145 2.17 -6.19 5.32
C PRO A 145 2.76 -4.81 5.05
N MET A 146 3.69 -4.72 4.10
CA MET A 146 4.29 -3.44 3.72
C MET A 146 3.26 -2.48 3.09
N LEU A 147 2.38 -2.99 2.21
CA LEU A 147 1.33 -2.19 1.58
C LEU A 147 0.26 -1.77 2.59
N PHE A 148 -0.11 -2.68 3.51
CA PHE A 148 -1.01 -2.42 4.62
C PHE A 148 -0.52 -1.23 5.48
N MET A 149 0.76 -1.27 5.86
CA MET A 149 1.40 -0.18 6.59
C MET A 149 1.55 1.11 5.76
N ALA A 150 1.74 1.01 4.44
CA ALA A 150 1.79 2.18 3.56
C ALA A 150 0.44 2.91 3.50
N ILE A 151 -0.67 2.17 3.48
CA ILE A 151 -2.02 2.74 3.53
C ILE A 151 -2.27 3.44 4.88
N SER A 152 -1.71 2.94 6.00
CA SER A 152 -1.86 3.63 7.30
C SER A 152 -1.22 5.03 7.30
N LYS A 153 -0.14 5.22 6.57
CA LYS A 153 0.48 6.54 6.46
C LYS A 153 -0.39 7.54 5.69
N LEU A 154 -1.19 7.05 4.72
CA LEU A 154 -2.21 7.89 4.08
C LEU A 154 -3.36 8.21 5.02
N MET A 155 -3.79 7.26 5.85
CA MET A 155 -4.79 7.51 6.88
C MET A 155 -4.30 8.58 7.88
N HIS A 156 -3.05 8.47 8.37
CA HIS A 156 -2.46 9.46 9.26
C HIS A 156 -2.37 10.84 8.60
N TYR A 157 -1.99 10.88 7.32
CA TYR A 157 -2.01 12.13 6.55
C TYR A 157 -3.41 12.73 6.45
N ALA A 158 -4.41 11.91 6.16
CA ALA A 158 -5.81 12.33 6.05
C ALA A 158 -6.34 12.89 7.37
N ILE A 159 -6.04 12.24 8.51
CA ILE A 159 -6.39 12.72 9.85
C ILE A 159 -5.72 14.07 10.13
N LYS A 160 -4.40 14.18 9.91
CA LYS A 160 -3.65 15.44 10.11
C LYS A 160 -4.17 16.60 9.26
N LYS A 161 -4.68 16.31 8.06
CA LYS A 161 -5.22 17.31 7.11
C LYS A 161 -6.75 17.50 7.18
N SER A 162 -7.43 16.74 8.03
CA SER A 162 -8.90 16.72 8.10
C SER A 162 -9.56 16.38 6.75
N ASP A 163 -8.91 15.48 5.97
CA ASP A 163 -9.48 14.94 4.72
C ASP A 163 -10.41 13.78 5.06
N PHE A 164 -11.70 14.12 5.26
CA PHE A 164 -12.72 13.15 5.66
C PHE A 164 -12.94 12.03 4.64
N GLU A 165 -12.93 12.35 3.37
CA GLU A 165 -13.20 11.38 2.31
C GLU A 165 -12.09 10.32 2.25
N LEU A 166 -10.83 10.75 2.31
CA LEU A 166 -9.69 9.84 2.34
C LEU A 166 -9.65 9.04 3.65
N SER A 167 -9.94 9.68 4.78
CA SER A 167 -10.02 9.01 6.09
C SER A 167 -11.07 7.91 6.09
N PHE A 168 -12.26 8.20 5.57
CA PHE A 168 -13.35 7.23 5.47
C PHE A 168 -12.99 6.07 4.54
N SER A 169 -12.42 6.36 3.36
CA SER A 169 -12.02 5.34 2.39
C SER A 169 -10.92 4.42 2.95
N THR A 170 -9.95 4.97 3.66
CA THR A 170 -8.89 4.17 4.31
C THR A 170 -9.44 3.32 5.45
N LEU A 171 -10.38 3.86 6.24
CA LEU A 171 -11.04 3.12 7.29
C LEU A 171 -11.85 1.95 6.74
N GLN A 172 -12.62 2.17 5.67
CA GLN A 172 -13.36 1.11 5.01
C GLN A 172 -12.43 0.00 4.53
N PHE A 173 -11.28 0.35 3.94
CA PHE A 173 -10.27 -0.65 3.56
C PHE A 173 -9.80 -1.48 4.77
N TYR A 174 -9.54 -0.86 5.92
CA TYR A 174 -9.14 -1.59 7.12
C TYR A 174 -10.24 -2.49 7.63
N THR A 175 -11.49 -2.03 7.64
CA THR A 175 -12.64 -2.86 8.00
C THR A 175 -12.71 -4.11 7.10
N GLU A 176 -12.60 -3.94 5.80
CA GLU A 176 -12.57 -5.04 4.83
C GLU A 176 -11.40 -6.01 5.11
N ALA A 177 -10.19 -5.48 5.35
CA ALA A 177 -8.99 -6.30 5.57
C ALA A 177 -9.06 -7.09 6.89
N PHE A 178 -9.56 -6.50 7.97
CA PHE A 178 -9.75 -7.18 9.26
C PHE A 178 -10.83 -8.26 9.15
N LEU A 179 -11.94 -7.99 8.48
CA LEU A 179 -13.02 -8.97 8.24
C LEU A 179 -12.52 -10.14 7.37
N GLU A 180 -11.79 -9.87 6.29
CA GLU A 180 -11.21 -10.90 5.43
C GLU A 180 -10.28 -11.82 6.24
N TYR A 181 -9.42 -11.22 7.07
CA TYR A 181 -8.51 -11.99 7.90
C TYR A 181 -9.23 -12.90 8.91
N ARG A 182 -10.33 -12.42 9.51
CA ARG A 182 -11.16 -13.22 10.43
C ARG A 182 -11.88 -14.38 9.72
N LYS A 183 -12.43 -14.14 8.53
CA LYS A 183 -13.09 -15.18 7.74
C LYS A 183 -12.19 -16.39 7.50
N ASP A 184 -10.92 -16.15 7.21
CA ASP A 184 -9.93 -17.21 7.03
C ASP A 184 -9.61 -18.00 8.30
N LYS A 185 -9.98 -17.47 9.47
CA LYS A 185 -9.72 -18.06 10.80
C LYS A 185 -10.98 -18.61 11.47
N ASN A 186 -12.03 -18.86 10.71
CA ASN A 186 -13.32 -19.34 11.24
C ASN A 186 -13.10 -20.56 12.15
N ASN A 187 -13.66 -20.51 13.38
CA ASN A 187 -13.51 -21.53 14.44
C ASN A 187 -12.08 -21.74 14.99
N LYS A 188 -11.14 -20.82 14.70
CA LYS A 188 -9.77 -20.86 15.24
C LYS A 188 -9.50 -19.62 16.09
N ILE A 189 -8.51 -19.71 16.97
CA ILE A 189 -8.02 -18.55 17.71
C ILE A 189 -7.42 -17.53 16.72
N CYS A 190 -7.97 -16.33 16.72
CA CYS A 190 -7.55 -15.24 15.84
C CYS A 190 -6.47 -14.39 16.53
N THR A 191 -5.25 -14.50 16.02
CA THR A 191 -4.17 -13.57 16.35
C THR A 191 -3.84 -12.80 15.08
N TYR A 192 -4.01 -11.49 15.10
CA TYR A 192 -3.69 -10.66 13.95
C TYR A 192 -2.17 -10.53 13.76
N PRO A 193 -1.70 -10.26 12.54
CA PRO A 193 -0.32 -9.86 12.29
C PRO A 193 0.06 -8.60 13.08
N GLU A 194 1.35 -8.44 13.38
CA GLU A 194 1.85 -7.30 14.17
C GLU A 194 1.51 -5.94 13.54
N GLU A 195 1.49 -5.88 12.23
CA GLU A 195 1.16 -4.68 11.47
C GLU A 195 -0.26 -4.19 11.73
N TYR A 196 -1.21 -5.10 11.99
CA TYR A 196 -2.60 -4.75 12.30
C TYR A 196 -2.69 -4.03 13.64
N TYR A 197 -2.05 -4.57 14.67
CA TYR A 197 -2.00 -3.91 15.98
C TYR A 197 -1.27 -2.57 15.92
N ARG A 198 -0.17 -2.51 15.16
CA ARG A 198 0.59 -1.28 14.99
C ARG A 198 -0.23 -0.16 14.37
N VAL A 199 -1.00 -0.46 13.32
CA VAL A 199 -1.90 0.53 12.68
C VAL A 199 -2.89 1.08 13.68
N ILE A 200 -3.52 0.21 14.49
CA ILE A 200 -4.48 0.64 15.51
C ILE A 200 -3.80 1.53 16.55
N ASN A 201 -2.66 1.11 17.08
CA ASN A 201 -1.95 1.84 18.12
C ASN A 201 -1.44 3.20 17.65
N GLU A 202 -0.80 3.27 16.46
CA GLU A 202 -0.32 4.53 15.88
C GLU A 202 -1.48 5.49 15.56
N THR A 203 -2.62 4.96 15.10
CA THR A 203 -3.80 5.78 14.79
C THR A 203 -4.45 6.31 16.05
N ASN A 204 -4.61 5.47 17.08
CA ASN A 204 -5.12 5.89 18.37
C ASN A 204 -4.25 7.00 18.98
N GLU A 205 -2.94 6.80 18.99
CA GLU A 205 -2.00 7.80 19.52
C GLU A 205 -2.15 9.14 18.79
N LEU A 206 -2.21 9.12 17.46
CA LEU A 206 -2.41 10.33 16.65
C LEU A 206 -3.72 11.05 17.00
N VAL A 207 -4.82 10.31 17.10
CA VAL A 207 -6.15 10.86 17.41
C VAL A 207 -6.21 11.40 18.84
N TYR A 208 -5.54 10.75 19.79
CA TYR A 208 -5.50 11.21 21.18
C TYR A 208 -4.66 12.46 21.37
N MET A 209 -3.58 12.62 20.60
CA MET A 209 -2.71 13.81 20.67
C MET A 209 -3.32 15.06 20.04
N GLU A 210 -4.30 14.94 19.13
CA GLU A 210 -4.90 16.08 18.43
C GLU A 210 -6.37 16.32 18.85
N PRO A 211 -6.66 16.83 20.06
CA PRO A 211 -8.02 16.91 20.61
C PRO A 211 -8.95 17.94 19.96
N LYS A 212 -8.43 18.87 19.16
CA LYS A 212 -9.18 20.02 18.65
C LYS A 212 -9.65 19.89 17.19
N LYS A 213 -9.20 18.91 16.46
CA LYS A 213 -9.77 18.66 15.14
C LYS A 213 -11.02 17.83 15.34
N GLU A 214 -12.11 18.22 14.69
CA GLU A 214 -13.33 17.41 14.61
C GLU A 214 -12.98 16.07 13.96
N THR A 215 -12.36 15.20 14.75
CA THR A 215 -12.10 13.81 14.43
C THR A 215 -13.38 12.99 14.54
N SER A 216 -14.53 13.64 14.34
CA SER A 216 -15.87 13.06 14.48
C SER A 216 -16.08 11.80 13.61
N PHE A 217 -15.22 11.56 12.65
CA PHE A 217 -15.23 10.33 11.86
C PHE A 217 -14.52 9.15 12.55
N PHE A 218 -13.49 9.41 13.32
CA PHE A 218 -12.92 8.39 14.19
C PHE A 218 -13.71 8.44 15.49
N ASN A 219 -14.98 8.04 15.38
CA ASN A 219 -15.74 7.71 16.56
C ASN A 219 -14.89 6.74 17.35
N GLU A 220 -14.75 7.01 18.56
CA GLU A 220 -14.01 6.44 19.66
C GLU A 220 -14.07 4.90 19.67
N SER A 221 -15.13 4.33 19.09
CA SER A 221 -15.35 2.89 18.99
C SER A 221 -14.81 2.25 17.71
N VAL A 222 -14.40 3.04 16.69
CA VAL A 222 -14.10 2.49 15.36
C VAL A 222 -12.87 1.60 15.38
N MET A 223 -11.77 2.08 15.98
CA MET A 223 -10.53 1.30 16.02
C MET A 223 -10.67 0.07 16.93
N LEU A 224 -11.45 0.18 17.99
CA LEU A 224 -11.81 -0.97 18.83
C LEU A 224 -12.69 -1.95 18.05
N GLY A 225 -13.66 -1.46 17.29
CA GLY A 225 -14.51 -2.26 16.42
C GLY A 225 -13.73 -3.10 15.42
N LEU A 226 -12.61 -2.61 14.88
CA LEU A 226 -11.76 -3.40 13.99
C LEU A 226 -11.25 -4.69 14.65
N LEU A 227 -10.97 -4.68 15.95
CA LEU A 227 -10.49 -5.86 16.70
C LEU A 227 -11.62 -6.79 17.15
N ILE A 228 -12.76 -6.26 17.58
CA ILE A 228 -13.86 -7.02 18.19
C ILE A 228 -15.16 -6.99 17.40
N ASP A 229 -15.11 -6.60 16.13
CA ASP A 229 -16.30 -6.51 15.31
C ASP A 229 -16.99 -7.87 15.09
N GLU A 230 -18.27 -7.80 14.89
CA GLU A 230 -19.40 -8.73 14.97
C GLU A 230 -19.31 -10.03 14.17
N TYR A 231 -18.14 -10.57 13.86
CA TYR A 231 -18.08 -11.81 13.11
C TYR A 231 -18.24 -13.03 14.05
N GLN A 232 -19.41 -13.64 13.99
CA GLN A 232 -19.73 -14.86 14.71
C GLN A 232 -18.71 -15.97 14.40
N GLY A 233 -18.11 -16.54 15.42
CA GLY A 233 -17.29 -17.73 15.26
C GLY A 233 -15.79 -17.57 15.44
N THR A 234 -15.28 -16.36 15.62
CA THR A 234 -13.85 -16.13 15.84
C THR A 234 -13.55 -15.97 17.33
N ILE A 235 -12.64 -16.78 17.86
CA ILE A 235 -12.12 -16.67 19.23
C ILE A 235 -10.91 -15.74 19.18
N LEU A 236 -10.90 -14.66 19.97
CA LEU A 236 -9.77 -13.74 20.02
C LEU A 236 -8.63 -14.32 20.87
N SER A 237 -7.38 -14.07 20.46
CA SER A 237 -6.20 -14.47 21.24
C SER A 237 -5.97 -13.54 22.42
N ASP A 238 -5.22 -14.01 23.41
CA ASP A 238 -4.80 -13.22 24.58
C ASP A 238 -4.04 -11.96 24.16
N LYS A 239 -3.23 -12.07 23.10
CA LYS A 239 -2.56 -10.92 22.50
C LYS A 239 -3.56 -9.88 22.00
N THR A 240 -4.63 -10.29 21.31
CA THR A 240 -5.66 -9.38 20.83
C THR A 240 -6.36 -8.68 21.99
N TYR A 241 -6.71 -9.39 23.06
CA TYR A 241 -7.26 -8.77 24.26
C TYR A 241 -6.29 -7.78 24.90
N SER A 242 -5.02 -8.16 25.03
CA SER A 242 -3.99 -7.25 25.56
C SER A 242 -3.90 -5.94 24.76
N GLU A 243 -4.01 -6.01 23.43
CA GLU A 243 -3.98 -4.82 22.57
C GLU A 243 -5.27 -3.99 22.67
N ILE A 244 -6.42 -4.62 22.86
CA ILE A 244 -7.70 -3.94 23.17
C ILE A 244 -7.54 -3.10 24.44
N TRP A 245 -7.06 -3.70 25.52
CA TRP A 245 -6.84 -3.01 26.80
C TRP A 245 -5.72 -1.95 26.72
N ARG A 246 -4.76 -2.14 25.83
CA ARG A 246 -3.75 -1.12 25.55
C ARG A 246 -4.37 0.15 24.98
N GLY A 247 -5.35 0.03 24.09
CA GLY A 247 -6.09 1.18 23.55
C GLY A 247 -6.79 1.99 24.67
N LEU A 248 -7.45 1.31 25.59
CA LEU A 248 -8.05 1.97 26.78
C LEU A 248 -6.99 2.65 27.65
N ARG A 249 -5.87 1.99 27.94
CA ARG A 249 -4.78 2.60 28.72
C ARG A 249 -4.23 3.86 28.06
N GLN A 250 -4.10 3.86 26.73
CA GLN A 250 -3.70 5.05 25.99
C GLN A 250 -4.73 6.18 26.14
N ALA A 251 -6.03 5.89 26.01
CA ALA A 251 -7.08 6.88 26.19
C ALA A 251 -7.07 7.47 27.62
N LEU A 252 -6.85 6.65 28.63
CA LEU A 252 -6.69 7.07 30.03
C LEU A 252 -5.44 7.96 30.20
N TYR A 253 -4.32 7.57 29.63
CA TYR A 253 -3.07 8.35 29.70
C TYR A 253 -3.22 9.75 29.10
N TYR A 254 -3.92 9.88 27.96
CA TYR A 254 -4.20 11.17 27.31
C TYR A 254 -5.43 11.87 27.87
N ASN A 255 -6.07 11.35 28.93
CA ASN A 255 -7.28 11.89 29.56
C ASN A 255 -8.44 12.16 28.57
N ARG A 256 -8.63 11.25 27.62
CA ARG A 256 -9.67 11.33 26.59
C ARG A 256 -10.95 10.66 27.07
N VAL A 257 -11.75 11.41 27.84
CA VAL A 257 -13.01 10.91 28.45
C VAL A 257 -14.01 10.43 27.39
N ASP A 258 -14.09 11.11 26.27
CA ASP A 258 -14.90 10.74 25.10
C ASP A 258 -14.57 9.32 24.60
N PHE A 259 -13.28 9.00 24.44
CA PHE A 259 -12.81 7.69 24.00
C PHE A 259 -12.98 6.63 25.09
N ILE A 260 -12.77 6.97 26.34
CA ILE A 260 -12.99 6.07 27.48
C ILE A 260 -14.45 5.63 27.52
N ASN A 261 -15.38 6.57 27.42
CA ASN A 261 -16.82 6.27 27.43
C ASN A 261 -17.23 5.39 26.23
N ALA A 262 -16.77 5.73 25.05
CA ALA A 262 -17.06 4.95 23.86
C ALA A 262 -16.43 3.56 23.92
N TYR A 263 -15.22 3.45 24.46
CA TYR A 263 -14.57 2.17 24.69
C TYR A 263 -15.42 1.26 25.58
N TRP A 264 -15.87 1.77 26.73
CA TRP A 264 -16.73 1.03 27.64
C TRP A 264 -18.09 0.67 27.00
N HIS A 265 -18.67 1.60 26.25
CA HIS A 265 -19.91 1.33 25.56
C HIS A 265 -19.75 0.20 24.51
N LYS A 266 -18.68 0.22 23.72
CA LYS A 266 -18.42 -0.84 22.73
C LYS A 266 -18.05 -2.17 23.39
N ALA A 267 -17.27 -2.15 24.45
CA ALA A 267 -16.94 -3.36 25.23
C ALA A 267 -18.19 -3.98 25.85
N HIS A 268 -19.09 -3.14 26.40
CA HIS A 268 -20.36 -3.58 26.94
C HIS A 268 -21.29 -4.17 25.86
N GLN A 269 -21.38 -3.53 24.69
CA GLN A 269 -22.11 -4.09 23.56
C GLN A 269 -21.55 -5.45 23.16
N TYR A 270 -20.23 -5.57 23.01
CA TYR A 270 -19.59 -6.84 22.66
C TYR A 270 -19.89 -7.93 23.70
N MET A 271 -19.77 -7.61 24.98
CA MET A 271 -20.09 -8.54 26.06
C MET A 271 -21.56 -8.98 26.00
N ASN A 272 -22.49 -8.05 25.93
CA ASN A 272 -23.92 -8.35 26.01
C ASN A 272 -24.47 -9.07 24.77
N PHE A 273 -24.04 -8.68 23.58
CA PHE A 273 -24.60 -9.22 22.35
C PHE A 273 -23.86 -10.46 21.83
N TRP A 274 -22.56 -10.58 22.14
CA TRP A 274 -21.72 -11.61 21.53
C TRP A 274 -21.20 -12.64 22.51
N LEU A 275 -20.90 -12.24 23.75
CA LEU A 275 -20.33 -13.13 24.76
C LEU A 275 -21.37 -13.61 25.76
N GLU A 276 -22.42 -12.85 26.02
CA GLU A 276 -23.47 -13.28 26.93
C GLU A 276 -24.17 -14.50 26.37
N PRO A 277 -24.32 -15.59 27.15
CA PRO A 277 -25.04 -16.75 26.70
C PRO A 277 -26.47 -16.34 26.42
N ILE A 278 -26.95 -16.53 25.22
CA ILE A 278 -28.38 -16.50 24.93
C ILE A 278 -28.95 -17.71 25.67
N TYR A 279 -29.34 -17.51 26.92
CA TYR A 279 -30.13 -18.52 27.61
C TYR A 279 -31.41 -18.69 26.80
N PRO A 280 -31.66 -19.88 26.28
CA PRO A 280 -32.92 -20.14 25.61
C PRO A 280 -34.02 -20.01 26.65
N LYS A 281 -34.59 -18.83 26.73
CA LYS A 281 -35.84 -18.67 27.46
C LYS A 281 -36.86 -19.48 26.73
N TYR A 282 -36.99 -20.76 27.11
CA TYR A 282 -38.11 -21.67 26.73
C TYR A 282 -38.20 -22.12 25.26
N ASP A 283 -37.10 -22.26 24.53
CA ASP A 283 -37.22 -22.93 23.22
C ASP A 283 -37.12 -24.46 23.41
N LYS A 284 -38.25 -25.17 23.22
CA LYS A 284 -38.36 -26.63 23.32
C LYS A 284 -37.52 -27.39 22.28
N ASN A 285 -36.93 -26.70 21.32
CA ASN A 285 -36.16 -27.26 20.21
C ASN A 285 -34.62 -26.97 20.34
N PHE A 286 -34.08 -27.00 21.54
CA PHE A 286 -32.68 -26.79 21.81
C PHE A 286 -31.82 -27.91 21.18
N ASN A 287 -31.33 -27.70 19.97
CA ASN A 287 -30.47 -28.65 19.28
C ASN A 287 -29.04 -28.63 19.86
N THR A 288 -28.40 -29.80 19.88
CA THR A 288 -27.03 -30.03 20.39
C THR A 288 -25.96 -29.12 19.73
N THR A 289 -26.20 -28.65 18.53
CA THR A 289 -25.35 -27.64 17.85
C THR A 289 -25.30 -26.31 18.60
N ASN A 290 -26.35 -25.93 19.28
CA ASN A 290 -26.38 -24.68 20.04
C ASN A 290 -25.59 -24.78 21.37
N GLN A 291 -25.39 -25.99 21.92
CA GLN A 291 -24.62 -26.17 23.14
C GLN A 291 -23.12 -25.88 22.95
N SER A 292 -22.55 -26.28 21.82
CA SER A 292 -21.13 -26.01 21.53
C SER A 292 -20.87 -24.53 21.35
N ASP A 293 -21.82 -23.79 20.75
CA ASP A 293 -21.72 -22.35 20.55
C ASP A 293 -21.89 -21.58 21.88
N VAL A 294 -22.77 -22.02 22.75
CA VAL A 294 -22.94 -21.46 24.11
C VAL A 294 -21.68 -21.68 24.95
N TYR A 295 -21.13 -22.90 24.92
CA TYR A 295 -19.87 -23.19 25.63
C TYR A 295 -18.72 -22.30 25.15
N ARG A 296 -18.55 -22.19 23.83
CA ARG A 296 -17.53 -21.36 23.22
C ARG A 296 -17.64 -19.87 23.63
N ARG A 297 -18.88 -19.33 23.60
CA ARG A 297 -19.11 -17.93 24.02
C ARG A 297 -18.83 -17.72 25.52
N ASN A 298 -19.12 -18.68 26.36
CA ASN A 298 -18.80 -18.60 27.77
C ASN A 298 -17.28 -18.57 28.01
N VAL A 299 -16.53 -19.43 27.32
CA VAL A 299 -15.06 -19.43 27.38
C VAL A 299 -14.50 -18.08 26.91
N GLU A 300 -15.05 -17.54 25.83
CA GLU A 300 -14.61 -16.24 25.29
C GLU A 300 -14.96 -15.08 26.23
N ARG A 301 -16.14 -15.12 26.85
CA ARG A 301 -16.55 -14.15 27.87
C ARG A 301 -15.59 -14.17 29.07
N ASP A 302 -15.31 -15.35 29.60
CA ASP A 302 -14.44 -15.50 30.77
C ASP A 302 -13.03 -14.98 30.44
N ARG A 303 -12.51 -15.30 29.27
CA ARG A 303 -11.24 -14.72 28.77
C ARG A 303 -11.29 -13.21 28.62
N PHE A 304 -12.38 -12.64 28.08
CA PHE A 304 -12.55 -11.19 27.96
C PHE A 304 -12.56 -10.50 29.32
N LEU A 305 -13.13 -11.15 30.35
CA LEU A 305 -13.18 -10.60 31.70
C LEU A 305 -11.87 -10.75 32.48
N GLU A 306 -11.03 -11.75 32.14
CA GLU A 306 -9.71 -11.94 32.74
C GLU A 306 -8.69 -10.86 32.33
N PHE A 307 -8.84 -10.26 31.16
CA PHE A 307 -7.98 -9.20 30.62
C PHE A 307 -8.50 -7.82 30.94
#